data_cb821dd65ed0f69ba0d750f9bf5b3bca
#
_entry.id   cb821dd65ed0f69ba0d750f9bf5b3bca
#
_cell.length_a   1.000
_cell.length_b   1.000
_cell.length_c   1.000
_cell.angle_alpha   90.00
_cell.angle_beta   90.00
_cell.angle_gamma   90.00
#
_symmetry.space_group_name_H-M   'P 1'
#
loop_
_entity.id
_entity.type
_entity.pdbx_description
1 polymer ?
#
loop_
_entity_poly.entity_id
_entity_poly.type
_entity_poly.pdbx_seq_one_letter_code
_entity_poly.pdbx_strand_id
1 'polypeptide(L)'
;VQDSSGNAGNAVAAYCAKAGIACEIFVPEGTSPKKIDMIRAHGATCTVVPGSRDHCADVCREKVEKDGVYYANHVYNPYFYEGTKTYIYEIFEQLGRIPEHLVIPVGNGTLFLGAIFALEHLQESGVIDHFPQLIALQSQNCDPLLLAAQRGEDAPAAVTPTPTIAEGIAIGKPMRGKEILALTKKHAVRFVHAPEDKILEARSRIARKGIYCEHTTAANYAAYLEYCRIYGQTPDTLITMCGAGLKSDH
;
A
#
# COMPACT_ATOMS: atom_id res chain seq x y z
N VAL A 1 -6.72 -6.86 -17.59
CA VAL A 1 -5.25 -7.02 -17.40
C VAL A 1 -4.76 -6.14 -16.26
N GLN A 2 -3.61 -6.48 -15.64
CA GLN A 2 -3.01 -5.74 -14.52
C GLN A 2 -1.47 -5.96 -14.54
N ASP A 3 -0.68 -4.97 -14.11
CA ASP A 3 0.80 -4.98 -14.14
C ASP A 3 1.45 -5.01 -12.73
N SER A 4 0.87 -5.72 -11.81
CA SER A 4 1.41 -5.82 -10.45
C SER A 4 1.73 -7.26 -10.05
N SER A 5 2.98 -7.51 -9.65
CA SER A 5 3.40 -8.77 -9.02
C SER A 5 3.07 -8.87 -7.52
N GLY A 6 2.54 -7.80 -6.93
CA GLY A 6 2.24 -7.70 -5.50
C GLY A 6 0.79 -8.04 -5.13
N ASN A 7 0.35 -7.48 -4.00
CA ASN A 7 -1.00 -7.68 -3.46
C ASN A 7 -2.10 -7.31 -4.45
N ALA A 8 -1.93 -6.23 -5.23
CA ALA A 8 -2.93 -5.77 -6.19
C ALA A 8 -3.15 -6.79 -7.32
N GLY A 9 -2.08 -7.29 -7.95
CA GLY A 9 -2.19 -8.30 -9.01
C GLY A 9 -2.81 -9.61 -8.51
N ASN A 10 -2.40 -10.07 -7.32
CA ASN A 10 -2.96 -11.27 -6.72
C ASN A 10 -4.45 -11.10 -6.37
N ALA A 11 -4.86 -9.96 -5.84
CA ALA A 11 -6.25 -9.65 -5.56
C ALA A 11 -7.10 -9.62 -6.84
N VAL A 12 -6.62 -8.94 -7.89
CA VAL A 12 -7.32 -8.90 -9.19
C VAL A 12 -7.47 -10.32 -9.76
N ALA A 13 -6.42 -11.14 -9.74
CA ALA A 13 -6.48 -12.53 -10.19
C ALA A 13 -7.53 -13.34 -9.41
N ALA A 14 -7.54 -13.24 -8.08
CA ALA A 14 -8.46 -13.96 -7.21
C ALA A 14 -9.93 -13.56 -7.47
N TYR A 15 -10.22 -12.27 -7.56
CA TYR A 15 -11.59 -11.80 -7.79
C TYR A 15 -12.07 -12.05 -9.21
N CYS A 16 -11.18 -11.96 -10.22
CA CYS A 16 -11.49 -12.38 -11.58
C CYS A 16 -11.86 -13.86 -11.64
N ALA A 17 -11.09 -14.74 -10.96
CA ALA A 17 -11.41 -16.16 -10.85
C ALA A 17 -12.80 -16.38 -10.22
N LYS A 18 -13.11 -15.69 -9.13
CA LYS A 18 -14.41 -15.77 -8.46
C LYS A 18 -15.57 -15.32 -9.35
N ALA A 19 -15.33 -14.31 -10.19
CA ALA A 19 -16.33 -13.76 -11.12
C ALA A 19 -16.39 -14.49 -12.48
N GLY A 20 -15.52 -15.46 -12.75
CA GLY A 20 -15.41 -16.12 -14.05
C GLY A 20 -14.91 -15.20 -15.18
N ILE A 21 -14.12 -14.18 -14.83
CA ILE A 21 -13.55 -13.20 -15.77
C ILE A 21 -12.13 -13.62 -16.14
N ALA A 22 -11.82 -13.62 -17.45
CA ALA A 22 -10.47 -13.86 -17.93
C ALA A 22 -9.50 -12.79 -17.39
N CYS A 23 -8.37 -13.23 -16.84
CA CYS A 23 -7.40 -12.36 -16.22
C CYS A 23 -5.98 -12.66 -16.69
N GLU A 24 -5.23 -11.61 -17.02
CA GLU A 24 -3.80 -11.71 -17.30
C GLU A 24 -3.05 -10.69 -16.46
N ILE A 25 -2.04 -11.17 -15.75
CA ILE A 25 -1.17 -10.35 -14.90
C ILE A 25 0.22 -10.30 -15.52
N PHE A 26 0.69 -9.09 -15.77
CA PHE A 26 2.04 -8.82 -16.25
C PHE A 26 2.96 -8.61 -15.05
N VAL A 27 4.10 -9.26 -15.05
CA VAL A 27 5.10 -9.14 -13.98
C VAL A 27 6.49 -8.94 -14.58
N PRO A 28 7.35 -8.13 -13.96
CA PRO A 28 8.71 -7.96 -14.45
C PRO A 28 9.53 -9.22 -14.22
N GLU A 29 10.55 -9.39 -15.05
CA GLU A 29 11.59 -10.39 -14.86
C GLU A 29 12.20 -10.27 -13.45
N GLY A 30 12.54 -11.40 -12.83
CA GLY A 30 13.01 -11.44 -11.44
C GLY A 30 11.90 -11.46 -10.39
N THR A 31 10.62 -11.41 -10.79
CA THR A 31 9.52 -11.65 -9.84
C THR A 31 9.63 -13.05 -9.24
N SER A 32 9.51 -13.13 -7.91
CA SER A 32 9.67 -14.40 -7.19
C SER A 32 8.73 -15.49 -7.71
N PRO A 33 9.18 -16.73 -7.85
CA PRO A 33 8.35 -17.86 -8.30
C PRO A 33 7.08 -18.02 -7.47
N LYS A 34 7.13 -17.84 -6.16
CA LYS A 34 5.95 -17.92 -5.28
C LYS A 34 4.87 -16.90 -5.65
N LYS A 35 5.24 -15.67 -5.98
CA LYS A 35 4.28 -14.63 -6.42
C LYS A 35 3.63 -15.03 -7.76
N ILE A 36 4.41 -15.57 -8.69
CA ILE A 36 3.92 -16.07 -9.98
C ILE A 36 2.96 -17.26 -9.77
N ASP A 37 3.35 -18.20 -8.93
CA ASP A 37 2.53 -19.39 -8.63
C ASP A 37 1.22 -19.03 -7.95
N MET A 38 1.20 -18.05 -7.05
CA MET A 38 -0.04 -17.54 -6.45
C MET A 38 -0.99 -16.97 -7.50
N ILE A 39 -0.50 -16.17 -8.45
CA ILE A 39 -1.30 -15.62 -9.55
C ILE A 39 -1.88 -16.75 -10.40
N ARG A 40 -1.05 -17.72 -10.80
CA ARG A 40 -1.45 -18.87 -11.60
C ARG A 40 -2.43 -19.79 -10.88
N ALA A 41 -2.31 -19.95 -9.58
CA ALA A 41 -3.21 -20.76 -8.76
C ALA A 41 -4.67 -20.24 -8.82
N HIS A 42 -4.88 -18.95 -9.09
CA HIS A 42 -6.21 -18.37 -9.36
C HIS A 42 -6.68 -18.58 -10.80
N GLY A 43 -5.93 -19.28 -11.65
CA GLY A 43 -6.28 -19.49 -13.06
C GLY A 43 -5.98 -18.30 -13.98
N ALA A 44 -5.32 -17.26 -13.48
CA ALA A 44 -4.91 -16.13 -14.30
C ALA A 44 -3.68 -16.48 -15.14
N THR A 45 -3.59 -15.96 -16.35
CA THR A 45 -2.36 -15.96 -17.14
C THR A 45 -1.34 -15.04 -16.46
N CYS A 46 -0.11 -15.51 -16.27
CA CYS A 46 0.97 -14.69 -15.73
C CYS A 46 2.07 -14.53 -16.80
N THR A 47 2.17 -13.33 -17.37
CA THR A 47 3.14 -12.98 -18.41
C THR A 47 4.34 -12.31 -17.78
N VAL A 48 5.51 -12.98 -17.88
CA VAL A 48 6.78 -12.42 -17.41
C VAL A 48 7.38 -11.57 -18.51
N VAL A 49 7.58 -10.29 -18.22
CA VAL A 49 8.14 -9.31 -19.16
C VAL A 49 9.62 -9.09 -18.83
N PRO A 50 10.54 -9.27 -19.80
CA PRO A 50 11.96 -8.97 -19.58
C PRO A 50 12.19 -7.51 -19.24
N GLY A 51 13.16 -7.25 -18.34
CA GLY A 51 13.61 -5.90 -18.02
C GLY A 51 12.88 -5.26 -16.81
N SER A 52 12.73 -3.94 -16.85
CA SER A 52 12.28 -3.15 -15.70
C SER A 52 10.78 -3.25 -15.43
N ARG A 53 10.40 -2.85 -14.20
CA ARG A 53 8.98 -2.70 -13.82
C ARG A 53 8.25 -1.68 -14.71
N ASP A 54 8.92 -0.60 -15.08
CA ASP A 54 8.32 0.43 -15.94
C ASP A 54 8.04 -0.12 -17.33
N HIS A 55 8.99 -0.88 -17.91
CA HIS A 55 8.76 -1.56 -19.18
C HIS A 55 7.63 -2.59 -19.10
N CYS A 56 7.51 -3.31 -18.01
CA CYS A 56 6.39 -4.23 -17.79
C CYS A 56 5.02 -3.49 -17.81
N ALA A 57 4.95 -2.31 -17.20
CA ALA A 57 3.75 -1.48 -17.25
C ALA A 57 3.46 -0.95 -18.66
N ASP A 58 4.50 -0.61 -19.44
CA ASP A 58 4.36 -0.20 -20.84
C ASP A 58 3.77 -1.33 -21.70
N VAL A 59 4.32 -2.53 -21.63
CA VAL A 59 3.81 -3.71 -22.33
C VAL A 59 2.36 -4.02 -21.97
N CYS A 60 1.98 -3.89 -20.70
CA CYS A 60 0.60 -4.05 -20.27
C CYS A 60 -0.32 -3.00 -20.92
N ARG A 61 0.11 -1.73 -20.97
CA ARG A 61 -0.66 -0.65 -21.62
C ARG A 61 -0.79 -0.84 -23.13
N GLU A 62 0.27 -1.27 -23.81
CA GLU A 62 0.22 -1.61 -25.24
C GLU A 62 -0.83 -2.68 -25.53
N LYS A 63 -0.94 -3.70 -24.65
CA LYS A 63 -1.98 -4.71 -24.79
C LYS A 63 -3.39 -4.12 -24.60
N VAL A 64 -3.55 -3.23 -23.63
CA VAL A 64 -4.84 -2.52 -23.42
C VAL A 64 -5.26 -1.76 -24.67
N GLU A 65 -4.33 -1.00 -25.25
CA GLU A 65 -4.59 -0.21 -26.46
C GLU A 65 -4.90 -1.08 -27.68
N LYS A 66 -4.13 -2.16 -27.86
CA LYS A 66 -4.25 -3.06 -29.00
C LYS A 66 -5.53 -3.90 -28.96
N ASP A 67 -5.83 -4.48 -27.80
CA ASP A 67 -6.87 -5.51 -27.67
C ASP A 67 -8.18 -4.95 -27.09
N GLY A 68 -8.21 -3.68 -26.64
CA GLY A 68 -9.37 -3.03 -26.04
C GLY A 68 -9.80 -3.65 -24.71
N VAL A 69 -8.89 -4.31 -23.99
CA VAL A 69 -9.18 -4.98 -22.72
C VAL A 69 -9.16 -4.01 -21.55
N TYR A 70 -9.91 -4.31 -20.50
CA TYR A 70 -9.96 -3.46 -19.30
C TYR A 70 -8.64 -3.49 -18.53
N TYR A 71 -8.08 -2.31 -18.25
CA TYR A 71 -6.91 -2.16 -17.41
C TYR A 71 -7.30 -1.97 -15.94
N ALA A 72 -7.15 -3.00 -15.13
CA ALA A 72 -7.42 -2.96 -13.69
C ALA A 72 -6.27 -2.26 -12.92
N ASN A 73 -5.92 -1.05 -13.36
CA ASN A 73 -4.83 -0.28 -12.74
C ASN A 73 -5.19 0.12 -11.31
N HIS A 74 -4.30 -0.13 -10.36
CA HIS A 74 -4.53 0.18 -8.95
C HIS A 74 -4.16 1.63 -8.55
N VAL A 75 -3.52 2.40 -9.44
CA VAL A 75 -3.07 3.76 -9.12
C VAL A 75 -4.09 4.82 -9.53
N TYR A 76 -4.65 4.71 -10.74
CA TYR A 76 -5.55 5.72 -11.31
C TYR A 76 -7.00 5.30 -11.42
N ASN A 77 -7.30 4.00 -11.30
CA ASN A 77 -8.66 3.52 -11.42
C ASN A 77 -9.50 3.95 -10.20
N PRO A 78 -10.55 4.78 -10.37
CA PRO A 78 -11.36 5.24 -9.26
C PRO A 78 -12.07 4.10 -8.52
N TYR A 79 -12.49 3.05 -9.22
CA TYR A 79 -13.12 1.89 -8.59
C TYR A 79 -12.20 1.13 -7.65
N PHE A 80 -10.89 1.19 -7.85
CA PHE A 80 -9.94 0.58 -6.94
C PHE A 80 -9.95 1.29 -5.58
N TYR A 81 -10.13 2.60 -5.56
CA TYR A 81 -10.23 3.38 -4.32
C TYR A 81 -11.53 3.11 -3.58
N GLU A 82 -12.64 2.90 -4.30
CA GLU A 82 -13.89 2.46 -3.66
C GLU A 82 -13.71 1.11 -2.93
N GLY A 83 -12.92 0.21 -3.49
CA GLY A 83 -12.52 -1.03 -2.80
C GLY A 83 -11.67 -0.77 -1.56
N THR A 84 -10.67 0.10 -1.63
CA THR A 84 -9.79 0.37 -0.47
C THR A 84 -10.45 1.22 0.61
N LYS A 85 -11.52 1.96 0.34
CA LYS A 85 -12.35 2.61 1.35
C LYS A 85 -12.95 1.62 2.35
N THR A 86 -13.28 0.40 1.90
CA THR A 86 -13.93 -0.61 2.75
C THR A 86 -13.10 -0.97 3.99
N TYR A 87 -11.78 -0.80 3.93
CA TYR A 87 -10.90 -0.95 5.07
C TYR A 87 -11.32 -0.10 6.28
N ILE A 88 -11.66 1.17 6.05
CA ILE A 88 -12.10 2.08 7.11
C ILE A 88 -13.54 1.76 7.56
N TYR A 89 -14.42 1.41 6.63
CA TYR A 89 -15.80 1.05 6.95
C TYR A 89 -15.84 -0.22 7.83
N GLU A 90 -15.02 -1.21 7.52
CA GLU A 90 -14.86 -2.42 8.32
C GLU A 90 -14.33 -2.11 9.74
N ILE A 91 -13.38 -1.18 9.87
CA ILE A 91 -12.91 -0.74 11.20
C ILE A 91 -14.07 -0.14 12.00
N PHE A 92 -14.84 0.76 11.39
CA PHE A 92 -15.98 1.38 12.06
C PHE A 92 -17.05 0.35 12.42
N GLU A 93 -17.39 -0.56 11.52
CA GLU A 93 -18.39 -1.60 11.76
C GLU A 93 -17.99 -2.52 12.91
N GLN A 94 -16.73 -2.95 12.97
CA GLN A 94 -16.24 -3.89 13.96
C GLN A 94 -16.00 -3.26 15.34
N LEU A 95 -15.60 -1.98 15.40
CA LEU A 95 -15.27 -1.30 16.65
C LEU A 95 -16.38 -0.36 17.15
N GLY A 96 -17.37 -0.03 16.31
CA GLY A 96 -18.38 1.00 16.57
C GLY A 96 -17.82 2.43 16.58
N ARG A 97 -16.56 2.61 16.20
CA ARG A 97 -15.83 3.88 16.16
C ARG A 97 -14.59 3.79 15.29
N ILE A 98 -13.99 4.93 15.00
CA ILE A 98 -12.62 4.99 14.45
C ILE A 98 -11.63 5.22 15.59
N PRO A 99 -10.50 4.48 15.66
CA PRO A 99 -9.40 4.75 16.61
C PRO A 99 -8.82 6.17 16.42
N GLU A 100 -8.28 6.73 17.50
CA GLU A 100 -7.68 8.09 17.45
C GLU A 100 -6.47 8.19 16.52
N HIS A 101 -5.74 7.08 16.32
CA HIS A 101 -4.55 7.03 15.47
C HIS A 101 -4.64 5.85 14.50
N LEU A 102 -4.31 6.09 13.23
CA LEU A 102 -4.20 5.06 12.20
C LEU A 102 -2.81 5.08 11.56
N VAL A 103 -2.09 3.96 11.61
CA VAL A 103 -0.77 3.79 10.99
C VAL A 103 -0.94 3.12 9.63
N ILE A 104 -0.58 3.83 8.55
CA ILE A 104 -0.83 3.40 7.17
C ILE A 104 0.44 3.52 6.33
N PRO A 105 0.84 2.46 5.60
CA PRO A 105 2.00 2.50 4.70
C PRO A 105 1.69 3.26 3.42
N VAL A 106 2.66 3.98 2.89
CA VAL A 106 2.49 4.80 1.70
C VAL A 106 3.58 4.53 0.66
N GLY A 107 3.22 3.77 -0.38
CA GLY A 107 3.99 3.65 -1.62
C GLY A 107 3.38 4.55 -2.69
N ASN A 108 2.62 4.00 -3.64
CA ASN A 108 1.78 4.77 -4.58
C ASN A 108 0.57 5.45 -3.91
N GLY A 109 0.30 5.14 -2.66
CA GLY A 109 -0.75 5.77 -1.86
C GLY A 109 -2.14 5.18 -2.03
N THR A 110 -2.33 4.07 -2.72
CA THR A 110 -3.66 3.52 -3.01
C THR A 110 -4.48 3.22 -1.75
N LEU A 111 -3.88 2.55 -0.75
CA LEU A 111 -4.54 2.28 0.52
C LEU A 111 -4.73 3.57 1.34
N PHE A 112 -3.71 4.42 1.40
CA PHE A 112 -3.72 5.67 2.14
C PHE A 112 -4.80 6.64 1.63
N LEU A 113 -4.89 6.82 0.31
CA LEU A 113 -5.92 7.66 -0.31
C LEU A 113 -7.32 7.10 -0.09
N GLY A 114 -7.50 5.77 -0.26
CA GLY A 114 -8.78 5.13 0.04
C GLY A 114 -9.20 5.31 1.49
N ALA A 115 -8.27 5.20 2.44
CA ALA A 115 -8.55 5.46 3.85
C ALA A 115 -8.99 6.91 4.10
N ILE A 116 -8.29 7.90 3.53
CA ILE A 116 -8.68 9.32 3.66
C ILE A 116 -10.07 9.57 3.06
N PHE A 117 -10.32 9.09 1.84
CA PHE A 117 -11.62 9.28 1.19
C PHE A 117 -12.77 8.64 1.98
N ALA A 118 -12.54 7.50 2.62
CA ALA A 118 -13.53 6.87 3.49
C ALA A 118 -13.76 7.68 4.78
N LEU A 119 -12.71 8.19 5.41
CA LEU A 119 -12.81 9.02 6.60
C LEU A 119 -13.53 10.34 6.31
N GLU A 120 -13.20 11.00 5.18
CA GLU A 120 -13.93 12.19 4.71
C GLU A 120 -15.41 11.88 4.50
N HIS A 121 -15.73 10.77 3.83
CA HIS A 121 -17.11 10.33 3.60
C HIS A 121 -17.86 10.08 4.93
N LEU A 122 -17.24 9.38 5.89
CA LEU A 122 -17.85 9.15 7.20
C LEU A 122 -18.08 10.47 7.97
N GLN A 123 -17.14 11.40 7.89
CA GLN A 123 -17.25 12.70 8.54
C GLN A 123 -18.32 13.59 7.88
N GLU A 124 -18.33 13.68 6.55
CA GLU A 124 -19.33 14.42 5.79
C GLU A 124 -20.75 13.88 5.98
N SER A 125 -20.87 12.56 6.17
CA SER A 125 -22.16 11.90 6.47
C SER A 125 -22.56 11.99 7.95
N GLY A 126 -21.77 12.64 8.80
CA GLY A 126 -22.04 12.78 10.22
C GLY A 126 -21.94 11.48 11.04
N VAL A 127 -21.29 10.45 10.48
CA VAL A 127 -21.08 9.15 11.15
C VAL A 127 -19.95 9.24 12.17
N ILE A 128 -18.92 10.04 11.87
CA ILE A 128 -17.85 10.39 12.82
C ILE A 128 -17.79 11.91 12.99
N ASP A 129 -17.46 12.37 14.17
CA ASP A 129 -17.40 13.79 14.55
C ASP A 129 -15.99 14.37 14.45
N HIS A 130 -14.96 13.54 14.41
CA HIS A 130 -13.56 13.95 14.31
C HIS A 130 -12.78 13.08 13.33
N PHE A 131 -11.75 13.67 12.73
CA PHE A 131 -10.82 12.98 11.85
C PHE A 131 -9.65 12.43 12.67
N PRO A 132 -9.28 11.14 12.56
CA PRO A 132 -8.20 10.55 13.34
C PRO A 132 -6.84 11.13 12.93
N GLN A 133 -5.86 11.08 13.82
CA GLN A 133 -4.47 11.35 13.45
C GLN A 133 -3.95 10.21 12.56
N LEU A 134 -3.69 10.52 11.30
CA LEU A 134 -3.02 9.60 10.40
C LEU A 134 -1.51 9.66 10.59
N ILE A 135 -0.90 8.48 10.72
CA ILE A 135 0.54 8.28 10.78
C ILE A 135 0.91 7.54 9.49
N ALA A 136 1.41 8.29 8.54
CA ALA A 136 1.87 7.76 7.26
C ALA A 136 3.32 7.31 7.38
N LEU A 137 3.67 6.18 6.80
CA LEU A 137 5.05 5.74 6.83
C LEU A 137 5.59 5.43 5.44
N GLN A 138 6.86 5.70 5.28
CA GLN A 138 7.68 5.22 4.16
C GLN A 138 8.90 4.46 4.70
N SER A 139 9.50 3.62 3.86
CA SER A 139 10.79 3.01 4.18
C SER A 139 11.85 4.11 4.30
N GLN A 140 12.76 3.99 5.26
CA GLN A 140 13.93 4.87 5.38
C GLN A 140 14.78 4.88 4.09
N ASN A 141 14.73 3.80 3.32
CA ASN A 141 15.46 3.61 2.07
C ASN A 141 14.68 4.08 0.82
N CYS A 142 13.45 4.60 0.99
CA CYS A 142 12.64 5.12 -0.10
C CYS A 142 11.51 6.02 0.45
N ASP A 143 11.75 7.31 0.59
CA ASP A 143 10.93 8.25 1.36
C ASP A 143 10.58 9.58 0.67
N PRO A 144 10.28 9.60 -0.66
CA PRO A 144 10.08 10.84 -1.41
C PRO A 144 8.96 11.72 -0.85
N LEU A 145 7.88 11.14 -0.33
CA LEU A 145 6.76 11.89 0.22
C LEU A 145 7.08 12.49 1.58
N LEU A 146 7.79 11.75 2.44
CA LEU A 146 8.22 12.24 3.74
C LEU A 146 9.17 13.42 3.57
N LEU A 147 10.16 13.33 2.68
CA LEU A 147 11.09 14.42 2.39
C LEU A 147 10.37 15.67 1.86
N ALA A 148 9.42 15.49 0.93
CA ALA A 148 8.63 16.60 0.40
C ALA A 148 7.73 17.24 1.49
N ALA A 149 7.09 16.43 2.33
CA ALA A 149 6.28 16.93 3.44
C ALA A 149 7.11 17.73 4.45
N GLN A 150 8.31 17.28 4.80
CA GLN A 150 9.23 18.01 5.70
C GLN A 150 9.69 19.34 5.12
N ARG A 151 9.84 19.44 3.78
CA ARG A 151 10.24 20.67 3.09
C ARG A 151 9.05 21.58 2.75
N GLY A 152 7.82 21.15 3.05
CA GLY A 152 6.60 21.89 2.70
C GLY A 152 6.30 21.94 1.20
N GLU A 153 6.91 21.04 0.41
CA GLU A 153 6.74 20.96 -1.04
C GLU A 153 5.32 20.46 -1.42
N ASP A 154 4.84 20.84 -2.61
CA ASP A 154 3.55 20.41 -3.14
C ASP A 154 3.65 19.17 -4.04
N ALA A 155 4.87 18.76 -4.39
CA ALA A 155 5.14 17.58 -5.19
C ALA A 155 6.43 16.91 -4.73
N PRO A 156 6.48 15.57 -4.63
CA PRO A 156 7.72 14.88 -4.28
C PRO A 156 8.68 14.87 -5.47
N ALA A 157 9.95 15.10 -5.21
CA ALA A 157 11.00 14.76 -6.15
C ALA A 157 11.14 13.24 -6.24
N ALA A 158 11.45 12.72 -7.43
CA ALA A 158 11.76 11.30 -7.58
C ALA A 158 13.06 10.96 -6.84
N VAL A 159 13.07 9.84 -6.14
CA VAL A 159 14.26 9.28 -5.50
C VAL A 159 14.59 7.92 -6.11
N THR A 160 15.86 7.57 -6.13
CA THR A 160 16.28 6.20 -6.46
C THR A 160 16.23 5.38 -5.17
N PRO A 161 15.34 4.36 -5.06
CA PRO A 161 15.29 3.54 -3.86
C PRO A 161 16.62 2.83 -3.62
N THR A 162 17.10 2.83 -2.39
CA THR A 162 18.11 1.88 -1.94
C THR A 162 17.44 0.60 -1.45
N PRO A 163 18.16 -0.54 -1.34
CA PRO A 163 17.53 -1.80 -0.98
C PRO A 163 16.72 -1.72 0.31
N THR A 164 15.46 -2.17 0.25
CA THR A 164 14.56 -2.29 1.40
C THR A 164 13.82 -3.62 1.34
N ILE A 165 13.65 -4.27 2.49
CA ILE A 165 12.82 -5.46 2.59
C ILE A 165 11.32 -5.14 2.57
N ALA A 166 10.93 -3.88 2.80
CA ALA A 166 9.55 -3.41 2.67
C ALA A 166 9.21 -3.07 1.20
N GLU A 167 9.37 -4.05 0.29
CA GLU A 167 9.23 -3.90 -1.17
C GLU A 167 7.90 -3.23 -1.59
N GLY A 168 6.81 -3.48 -0.86
CA GLY A 168 5.48 -2.95 -1.20
C GLY A 168 5.39 -1.42 -1.15
N ILE A 169 6.32 -0.76 -0.47
CA ILE A 169 6.41 0.71 -0.35
C ILE A 169 7.69 1.30 -0.95
N ALA A 170 8.49 0.51 -1.66
CA ALA A 170 9.70 0.96 -2.34
C ALA A 170 9.37 1.68 -3.66
N ILE A 171 8.65 2.79 -3.57
CA ILE A 171 8.17 3.57 -4.71
C ILE A 171 8.89 4.92 -4.74
N GLY A 172 9.93 5.01 -5.58
CA GLY A 172 10.76 6.22 -5.67
C GLY A 172 10.07 7.40 -6.36
N LYS A 173 9.03 7.15 -7.17
CA LYS A 173 8.24 8.18 -7.85
C LYS A 173 6.75 7.88 -7.68
N PRO A 174 6.15 8.28 -6.55
CA PRO A 174 4.71 8.11 -6.33
C PRO A 174 3.90 8.88 -7.37
N MET A 175 3.10 8.17 -8.17
CA MET A 175 2.38 8.76 -9.31
C MET A 175 1.33 9.80 -8.88
N ARG A 176 0.71 9.62 -7.70
CA ARG A 176 -0.26 10.57 -7.12
C ARG A 176 0.34 11.43 -6.00
N GLY A 177 1.65 11.66 -6.02
CA GLY A 177 2.38 12.34 -4.96
C GLY A 177 1.85 13.74 -4.62
N LYS A 178 1.45 14.53 -5.62
CA LYS A 178 0.83 15.86 -5.38
C LYS A 178 -0.46 15.77 -4.57
N GLU A 179 -1.33 14.85 -4.92
CA GLU A 179 -2.60 14.64 -4.22
C GLU A 179 -2.38 14.14 -2.80
N ILE A 180 -1.45 13.19 -2.62
CA ILE A 180 -1.08 12.68 -1.29
C ILE A 180 -0.58 13.84 -0.41
N LEU A 181 0.29 14.71 -0.92
CA LEU A 181 0.83 15.84 -0.15
C LEU A 181 -0.26 16.88 0.15
N ALA A 182 -1.17 17.16 -0.79
CA ALA A 182 -2.29 18.06 -0.55
C ALA A 182 -3.19 17.55 0.59
N LEU A 183 -3.55 16.27 0.57
CA LEU A 183 -4.34 15.63 1.63
C LEU A 183 -3.55 15.52 2.95
N THR A 184 -2.25 15.31 2.88
CA THR A 184 -1.36 15.34 4.05
C THR A 184 -1.43 16.69 4.76
N LYS A 185 -1.39 17.80 4.01
CA LYS A 185 -1.53 19.15 4.56
C LYS A 185 -2.94 19.38 5.12
N LYS A 186 -3.99 18.99 4.37
CA LYS A 186 -5.40 19.18 4.74
C LYS A 186 -5.72 18.50 6.09
N HIS A 187 -5.23 17.29 6.30
CA HIS A 187 -5.55 16.45 7.47
C HIS A 187 -4.41 16.37 8.50
N ALA A 188 -3.41 17.24 8.40
CA ALA A 188 -2.26 17.28 9.32
C ALA A 188 -1.61 15.91 9.54
N VAL A 189 -1.49 15.10 8.48
CA VAL A 189 -0.90 13.76 8.54
C VAL A 189 0.57 13.83 8.94
N ARG A 190 1.01 12.96 9.84
CA ARG A 190 2.39 12.85 10.26
C ARG A 190 3.11 11.73 9.52
N PHE A 191 4.21 12.06 8.88
CA PHE A 191 5.09 11.06 8.27
C PHE A 191 6.17 10.60 9.24
N VAL A 192 6.46 9.29 9.23
CA VAL A 192 7.58 8.69 9.95
C VAL A 192 8.30 7.68 9.07
N HIS A 193 9.58 7.47 9.32
CA HIS A 193 10.33 6.39 8.72
C HIS A 193 10.03 5.05 9.38
N ALA A 194 9.99 3.99 8.57
CA ALA A 194 10.23 2.64 9.05
C ALA A 194 11.74 2.38 9.01
N PRO A 195 12.43 2.33 10.17
CA PRO A 195 13.87 2.06 10.20
C PRO A 195 14.16 0.66 9.65
N GLU A 196 15.02 0.56 8.62
CA GLU A 196 15.26 -0.69 7.90
C GLU A 196 15.78 -1.81 8.82
N ASP A 197 16.69 -1.47 9.74
CA ASP A 197 17.28 -2.39 10.72
C ASP A 197 16.27 -2.90 11.78
N LYS A 198 15.09 -2.29 11.90
CA LYS A 198 14.04 -2.65 12.87
C LYS A 198 12.91 -3.49 12.30
N ILE A 199 12.81 -3.62 10.98
CA ILE A 199 11.67 -4.30 10.33
C ILE A 199 11.60 -5.77 10.72
N LEU A 200 12.72 -6.51 10.68
CA LEU A 200 12.74 -7.94 11.04
C LEU A 200 12.49 -8.16 12.54
N GLU A 201 12.98 -7.29 13.41
CA GLU A 201 12.67 -7.34 14.84
C GLU A 201 11.17 -7.12 15.07
N ALA A 202 10.58 -6.11 14.42
CA ALA A 202 9.15 -5.84 14.47
C ALA A 202 8.31 -7.03 13.99
N ARG A 203 8.71 -7.67 12.86
CA ARG A 203 8.09 -8.89 12.36
C ARG A 203 8.12 -10.02 13.38
N SER A 204 9.27 -10.22 14.03
CA SER A 204 9.44 -11.25 15.06
C SER A 204 8.55 -10.98 16.29
N ARG A 205 8.38 -9.71 16.68
CA ARG A 205 7.49 -9.33 17.79
C ARG A 205 6.02 -9.63 17.47
N ILE A 206 5.57 -9.35 16.24
CA ILE A 206 4.22 -9.68 15.76
C ILE A 206 4.04 -11.20 15.67
N ALA A 207 5.04 -11.92 15.15
CA ALA A 207 4.99 -13.38 15.03
C ALA A 207 4.84 -14.09 16.37
N ARG A 208 5.47 -13.59 17.44
CA ARG A 208 5.30 -14.11 18.83
C ARG A 208 3.88 -13.93 19.38
N LYS A 209 3.04 -13.12 18.73
CA LYS A 209 1.61 -12.98 19.02
C LYS A 209 0.73 -13.84 18.11
N GLY A 210 1.32 -14.76 17.34
CA GLY A 210 0.62 -15.69 16.45
C GLY A 210 0.33 -15.14 15.06
N ILE A 211 0.87 -13.98 14.67
CA ILE A 211 0.59 -13.34 13.39
C ILE A 211 1.86 -13.27 12.55
N TYR A 212 1.94 -14.06 11.47
CA TYR A 212 3.05 -14.04 10.55
C TYR A 212 2.73 -13.15 9.34
N CYS A 213 3.29 -11.94 9.32
CA CYS A 213 2.97 -10.90 8.36
C CYS A 213 4.09 -10.67 7.34
N GLU A 214 3.76 -10.02 6.23
CA GLU A 214 4.74 -9.51 5.25
C GLU A 214 5.59 -8.37 5.82
N HIS A 215 6.71 -8.06 5.15
CA HIS A 215 7.66 -7.03 5.61
C HIS A 215 7.05 -5.62 5.64
N THR A 216 6.16 -5.27 4.72
CA THR A 216 5.45 -3.97 4.76
C THR A 216 4.61 -3.81 6.02
N THR A 217 3.93 -4.87 6.46
CA THR A 217 3.21 -4.87 7.75
C THR A 217 4.17 -4.73 8.94
N ALA A 218 5.30 -5.43 8.89
CA ALA A 218 6.33 -5.29 9.92
C ALA A 218 6.92 -3.87 9.96
N ALA A 219 7.10 -3.25 8.79
CA ALA A 219 7.52 -1.86 8.68
C ALA A 219 6.51 -0.89 9.32
N ASN A 220 5.19 -1.15 9.21
CA ASN A 220 4.17 -0.36 9.90
C ASN A 220 4.36 -0.38 11.42
N TYR A 221 4.64 -1.54 11.97
CA TYR A 221 4.88 -1.66 13.41
C TYR A 221 6.22 -1.04 13.83
N ALA A 222 7.28 -1.20 13.04
CA ALA A 222 8.56 -0.54 13.30
C ALA A 222 8.43 1.00 13.29
N ALA A 223 7.70 1.54 12.30
CA ALA A 223 7.41 2.97 12.20
C ALA A 223 6.55 3.49 13.36
N TYR A 224 5.56 2.71 13.81
CA TYR A 224 4.77 3.05 15.01
C TYR A 224 5.65 3.14 16.27
N LEU A 225 6.58 2.21 16.45
CA LEU A 225 7.52 2.26 17.58
C LEU A 225 8.42 3.51 17.50
N GLU A 226 8.86 3.87 16.30
CA GLU A 226 9.62 5.11 16.07
C GLU A 226 8.77 6.36 16.33
N TYR A 227 7.51 6.36 15.91
CA TYR A 227 6.56 7.42 16.23
C TYR A 227 6.40 7.60 17.74
N CYS A 228 6.23 6.49 18.48
CA CYS A 228 6.13 6.53 19.95
C CYS A 228 7.42 7.06 20.62
N ARG A 229 8.58 6.77 20.05
CA ARG A 229 9.85 7.30 20.53
C ARG A 229 9.94 8.83 20.40
N ILE A 230 9.38 9.37 19.30
CA ILE A 230 9.44 10.81 18.99
C ILE A 230 8.33 11.60 19.71
N TYR A 231 7.11 11.07 19.70
CA TYR A 231 5.90 11.81 20.12
C TYR A 231 5.23 11.28 21.39
N GLY A 232 5.74 10.19 21.97
CA GLY A 232 5.11 9.51 23.09
C GLY A 232 4.13 8.40 22.66
N GLN A 233 3.69 7.61 23.64
CA GLN A 233 2.75 6.51 23.38
C GLN A 233 1.36 7.01 23.03
N THR A 234 0.72 6.32 22.10
CA THR A 234 -0.66 6.57 21.65
C THR A 234 -1.49 5.31 21.91
N PRO A 235 -2.26 5.28 23.02
CA PRO A 235 -2.93 4.05 23.48
C PRO A 235 -4.01 3.54 22.52
N ASP A 236 -4.70 4.43 21.81
CA ASP A 236 -5.77 4.10 20.86
C ASP A 236 -5.24 4.18 19.42
N THR A 237 -4.47 3.18 19.03
CA THR A 237 -3.82 3.12 17.72
C THR A 237 -4.12 1.81 16.99
N LEU A 238 -4.58 1.92 15.75
CA LEU A 238 -4.70 0.80 14.83
C LEU A 238 -3.52 0.80 13.86
N ILE A 239 -2.86 -0.34 13.72
CA ILE A 239 -1.76 -0.54 12.78
C ILE A 239 -2.25 -1.43 11.64
N THR A 240 -2.17 -0.93 10.42
CA THR A 240 -2.62 -1.65 9.22
C THR A 240 -1.83 -2.93 8.98
N MET A 241 -2.54 -4.05 8.82
CA MET A 241 -1.98 -5.34 8.43
C MET A 241 -2.21 -5.57 6.94
N CYS A 242 -1.21 -5.29 6.10
CA CYS A 242 -1.36 -5.28 4.64
C CYS A 242 -1.43 -6.66 4.00
N GLY A 243 -0.65 -7.63 4.50
CA GLY A 243 -0.60 -8.95 3.91
C GLY A 243 0.08 -10.02 4.76
N ALA A 244 -0.20 -11.27 4.40
CA ALA A 244 0.39 -12.44 5.04
C ALA A 244 1.88 -12.62 4.68
N GLY A 245 2.65 -13.21 5.58
CA GLY A 245 4.09 -13.38 5.44
C GLY A 245 4.55 -14.56 4.60
N LEU A 246 3.68 -15.55 4.35
CA LEU A 246 4.06 -16.79 3.65
C LEU A 246 4.49 -16.60 2.19
N LYS A 247 4.13 -15.47 1.58
CA LYS A 247 4.55 -15.08 0.23
C LYS A 247 5.93 -14.42 0.17
N SER A 248 6.50 -14.04 1.33
CA SER A 248 7.81 -13.41 1.43
C SER A 248 8.90 -14.48 1.47
N ASP A 249 9.92 -14.35 0.64
CA ASP A 249 11.00 -15.33 0.49
C ASP A 249 12.19 -15.09 1.46
N HIS A 250 12.02 -14.19 2.44
CA HIS A 250 13.10 -13.77 3.35
C HIS A 250 12.73 -14.01 4.81
#